data_de6956a7d4135c76e7715b5754d118d5
#
_entry.id   de6956a7d4135c76e7715b5754d118d5
#
_cell.length_a   1.000
_cell.length_b   1.000
_cell.length_c   1.000
_cell.angle_alpha   90.00
_cell.angle_beta   90.00
_cell.angle_gamma   90.00
#
_symmetry.space_group_name_H-M   'P 1'
#
loop_
_entity.id
_entity.type
_entity.pdbx_description
1 polymer ?
#
loop_
_entity_poly.entity_id
_entity_poly.type
_entity_poly.pdbx_seq_one_letter_code
_entity_poly.pdbx_strand_id
1 'polypeptide(L)'
;MSLSVDTMRTIDHRVGVPLCALFSPLVALLDWITYLIKGPAGAPRRLLFIELSEMGSAIIVDPAMRDAQARGAEIFFLIFKSNRASLTLLNTVPAKNIFTIDSSSVFTLVRDTVKFLWQARAHKIDTVIDLELFSRFTALLTGLCGARKRVGYHIFHGEGLWRGTMLTHKVHYNPHIHIAKNFLSLIHAAFATSAEQPFSKVHIPDSAIRIAQAQIDVTVKQTVLERVQILATQAQRPFQHGVQPLLLVNPNASELLVQRRWAPESFSKLIIALVNHWPDCLVLITGSPSEHAYVENVRLGANVPNALNFAGQVSFAELPALYTLADVMVTNDSGPGHFSSVTGLHTVVLFGPETPALYGSLGKSIPITAQLACSPCVSAANHRKTPCSDNACMRAITVEQVLQKMIVQFTASRA
;
A
#
# COMPACT_ATOMS: atom_id res chain seq x y z
N MET A 1 -22.06 -8.41 -5.46
CA MET A 1 -20.81 -9.15 -5.75
C MET A 1 -19.79 -8.13 -6.22
N SER A 2 -18.66 -8.01 -5.54
CA SER A 2 -17.56 -7.17 -6.01
C SER A 2 -17.02 -7.75 -7.34
N LEU A 3 -16.68 -6.87 -8.28
CA LEU A 3 -16.07 -7.28 -9.54
C LEU A 3 -14.73 -7.97 -9.25
N SER A 4 -14.48 -9.12 -9.86
CA SER A 4 -13.18 -9.77 -9.75
C SER A 4 -12.10 -8.90 -10.40
N VAL A 5 -10.85 -9.02 -9.93
CA VAL A 5 -9.72 -8.26 -10.46
C VAL A 5 -9.50 -8.50 -11.96
N ASP A 6 -9.67 -9.74 -12.42
CA ASP A 6 -9.53 -10.05 -13.84
C ASP A 6 -10.67 -9.48 -14.67
N THR A 7 -11.89 -9.39 -14.10
CA THR A 7 -13.01 -8.67 -14.72
C THR A 7 -12.70 -7.18 -14.84
N MET A 8 -12.19 -6.56 -13.77
CA MET A 8 -11.79 -5.15 -13.79
C MET A 8 -10.69 -4.89 -14.83
N ARG A 9 -9.68 -5.73 -14.91
CA ARG A 9 -8.61 -5.63 -15.92
C ARG A 9 -9.14 -5.79 -17.35
N THR A 10 -10.10 -6.68 -17.56
CA THR A 10 -10.74 -6.89 -18.87
C THR A 10 -11.56 -5.68 -19.29
N ILE A 11 -12.32 -5.09 -18.37
CA ILE A 11 -13.06 -3.85 -18.59
C ILE A 11 -12.09 -2.70 -18.87
N ASP A 12 -11.05 -2.55 -18.06
CA ASP A 12 -10.01 -1.50 -18.25
C ASP A 12 -9.35 -1.62 -19.64
N HIS A 13 -9.13 -2.82 -20.13
CA HIS A 13 -8.60 -3.02 -21.49
C HIS A 13 -9.63 -2.70 -22.56
N ARG A 14 -10.81 -3.37 -22.52
CA ARG A 14 -11.81 -3.30 -23.62
C ARG A 14 -12.49 -1.93 -23.74
N VAL A 15 -12.71 -1.27 -22.60
CA VAL A 15 -13.38 0.03 -22.52
C VAL A 15 -12.37 1.16 -22.39
N GLY A 16 -11.34 0.98 -21.57
CA GLY A 16 -10.34 2.01 -21.31
C GLY A 16 -9.49 2.38 -22.51
N VAL A 17 -9.11 1.41 -23.38
CA VAL A 17 -8.33 1.72 -24.60
C VAL A 17 -9.09 2.65 -25.55
N PRO A 18 -10.32 2.31 -26.00
CA PRO A 18 -11.07 3.22 -26.88
C PRO A 18 -11.38 4.57 -26.23
N LEU A 19 -11.70 4.60 -24.92
CA LEU A 19 -11.95 5.86 -24.23
C LEU A 19 -10.68 6.72 -24.12
N CYS A 20 -9.53 6.15 -23.80
CA CYS A 20 -8.27 6.88 -23.79
C CYS A 20 -7.93 7.41 -25.20
N ALA A 21 -8.17 6.64 -26.26
CA ALA A 21 -7.95 7.10 -27.64
C ALA A 21 -8.90 8.25 -28.01
N LEU A 22 -10.16 8.18 -27.63
CA LEU A 22 -11.16 9.22 -27.88
C LEU A 22 -10.88 10.52 -27.11
N PHE A 23 -10.59 10.40 -25.81
CA PHE A 23 -10.44 11.58 -24.95
C PHE A 23 -9.07 12.24 -25.05
N SER A 24 -8.03 11.55 -25.48
CA SER A 24 -6.69 12.14 -25.62
C SER A 24 -6.67 13.37 -26.55
N PRO A 25 -7.19 13.34 -27.80
CA PRO A 25 -7.23 14.53 -28.64
C PRO A 25 -8.18 15.62 -28.14
N LEU A 26 -9.29 15.25 -27.48
CA LEU A 26 -10.21 16.23 -26.91
C LEU A 26 -9.56 16.99 -25.74
N VAL A 27 -8.86 16.29 -24.87
CA VAL A 27 -8.13 16.92 -23.76
C VAL A 27 -6.99 17.80 -24.30
N ALA A 28 -6.26 17.35 -25.32
CA ALA A 28 -5.21 18.15 -25.95
C ALA A 28 -5.75 19.45 -26.58
N LEU A 29 -6.91 19.39 -27.23
CA LEU A 29 -7.58 20.58 -27.78
C LEU A 29 -8.01 21.54 -26.66
N LEU A 30 -8.60 21.02 -25.58
CA LEU A 30 -9.00 21.84 -24.43
C LEU A 30 -7.80 22.47 -23.73
N ASP A 31 -6.68 21.77 -23.63
CA ASP A 31 -5.43 22.31 -23.09
C ASP A 31 -4.90 23.48 -23.96
N TRP A 32 -4.91 23.30 -25.28
CA TRP A 32 -4.48 24.34 -26.21
C TRP A 32 -5.36 25.58 -26.09
N ILE A 33 -6.68 25.42 -26.09
CA ILE A 33 -7.62 26.56 -25.90
C ILE A 33 -7.38 27.21 -24.53
N THR A 34 -7.24 26.41 -23.46
CA THR A 34 -7.00 26.96 -22.13
C THR A 34 -5.66 27.70 -22.04
N TYR A 35 -4.63 27.21 -22.71
CA TYR A 35 -3.33 27.89 -22.80
C TYR A 35 -3.44 29.24 -23.50
N LEU A 36 -4.20 29.33 -24.60
CA LEU A 36 -4.40 30.59 -25.32
C LEU A 36 -5.13 31.63 -24.45
N ILE A 37 -6.11 31.19 -23.62
CA ILE A 37 -6.92 32.11 -22.81
C ILE A 37 -6.22 32.47 -21.48
N LYS A 38 -5.56 31.53 -20.81
CA LYS A 38 -5.07 31.68 -19.43
C LYS A 38 -3.54 31.63 -19.30
N GLY A 39 -2.81 31.45 -20.43
CA GLY A 39 -1.37 31.24 -20.40
C GLY A 39 -0.93 29.92 -19.76
N PRO A 40 0.35 29.75 -19.38
CA PRO A 40 0.88 28.54 -18.78
C PRO A 40 0.23 28.24 -17.40
N ALA A 41 0.24 26.98 -17.00
CA ALA A 41 -0.22 26.57 -15.67
C ALA A 41 0.75 27.11 -14.59
N GLY A 42 0.21 27.69 -13.52
CA GLY A 42 0.98 28.18 -12.38
C GLY A 42 1.56 27.07 -11.50
N ALA A 43 2.17 27.45 -10.38
CA ALA A 43 2.60 26.48 -9.36
C ALA A 43 1.39 25.72 -8.78
N PRO A 44 1.56 24.43 -8.41
CA PRO A 44 0.50 23.65 -7.76
C PRO A 44 0.04 24.30 -6.46
N ARG A 45 -1.28 24.46 -6.29
CA ARG A 45 -1.90 24.98 -5.07
C ARG A 45 -2.90 23.99 -4.49
N ARG A 46 -3.66 23.28 -5.34
CA ARG A 46 -4.66 22.28 -4.97
C ARG A 46 -4.36 20.99 -5.71
N LEU A 47 -3.65 20.13 -5.04
CA LEU A 47 -3.04 18.96 -5.62
C LEU A 47 -3.81 17.71 -5.22
N LEU A 48 -4.27 16.95 -6.20
CA LEU A 48 -5.01 15.70 -6.03
C LEU A 48 -4.10 14.51 -6.33
N PHE A 49 -3.98 13.59 -5.38
CA PHE A 49 -3.40 12.26 -5.59
C PHE A 49 -4.49 11.27 -6.00
N ILE A 50 -4.20 10.41 -6.97
CA ILE A 50 -5.07 9.31 -7.40
C ILE A 50 -4.33 7.98 -7.18
N GLU A 51 -4.83 7.17 -6.25
CA GLU A 51 -4.41 5.79 -5.99
C GLU A 51 -5.65 5.01 -5.54
N LEU A 52 -6.16 4.10 -6.36
CA LEU A 52 -7.44 3.47 -6.11
C LEU A 52 -7.33 2.11 -5.43
N SER A 53 -6.33 1.32 -5.82
CA SER A 53 -6.37 -0.13 -5.67
C SER A 53 -5.62 -0.68 -4.45
N GLU A 54 -4.60 0.01 -3.94
CA GLU A 54 -3.71 -0.55 -2.93
C GLU A 54 -3.66 0.24 -1.63
N MET A 55 -4.05 -0.40 -0.52
CA MET A 55 -4.00 0.21 0.82
C MET A 55 -2.56 0.49 1.29
N GLY A 56 -1.60 -0.38 0.92
CA GLY A 56 -0.18 -0.21 1.26
C GLY A 56 0.42 1.02 0.58
N SER A 57 0.08 1.27 -0.68
CA SER A 57 0.54 2.45 -1.43
C SER A 57 0.08 3.76 -0.79
N ALA A 58 -1.11 3.80 -0.16
CA ALA A 58 -1.60 4.96 0.56
C ALA A 58 -0.71 5.35 1.77
N ILE A 59 0.02 4.39 2.35
CA ILE A 59 1.04 4.67 3.38
C ILE A 59 2.35 5.11 2.72
N ILE A 60 2.79 4.39 1.69
CA ILE A 60 4.09 4.64 1.03
C ILE A 60 4.13 6.02 0.36
N VAL A 61 2.98 6.58 -0.03
CA VAL A 61 2.88 7.91 -0.65
C VAL A 61 2.99 9.06 0.37
N ASP A 62 2.94 8.79 1.67
CA ASP A 62 2.99 9.81 2.73
C ASP A 62 4.16 10.81 2.59
N PRO A 63 5.41 10.40 2.31
CA PRO A 63 6.49 11.35 2.08
C PRO A 63 6.23 12.31 0.92
N ALA A 64 5.62 11.83 -0.17
CA ALA A 64 5.29 12.67 -1.32
C ALA A 64 4.15 13.66 -0.99
N MET A 65 3.16 13.23 -0.20
CA MET A 65 2.09 14.12 0.27
C MET A 65 2.64 15.23 1.17
N ARG A 66 3.53 14.89 2.10
CA ARG A 66 4.16 15.88 3.00
C ARG A 66 5.11 16.83 2.25
N ASP A 67 5.84 16.35 1.24
CA ASP A 67 6.66 17.22 0.39
C ASP A 67 5.79 18.22 -0.38
N ALA A 68 4.65 17.80 -0.92
CA ALA A 68 3.71 18.70 -1.59
C ALA A 68 3.14 19.76 -0.61
N GLN A 69 2.79 19.36 0.63
CA GLN A 69 2.33 20.29 1.67
C GLN A 69 3.43 21.29 2.07
N ALA A 70 4.66 20.83 2.24
CA ALA A 70 5.80 21.69 2.57
C ALA A 70 6.08 22.74 1.49
N ARG A 71 5.72 22.44 0.23
CA ARG A 71 5.75 23.39 -0.91
C ARG A 71 4.52 24.30 -0.98
N GLY A 72 3.60 24.23 -0.01
CA GLY A 72 2.43 25.09 0.09
C GLY A 72 1.18 24.60 -0.65
N ALA A 73 1.13 23.35 -1.12
CA ALA A 73 -0.06 22.81 -1.75
C ALA A 73 -1.06 22.28 -0.73
N GLU A 74 -2.34 22.60 -0.91
CA GLU A 74 -3.45 21.88 -0.27
C GLU A 74 -3.62 20.54 -0.97
N ILE A 75 -3.62 19.43 -0.21
CA ILE A 75 -3.68 18.10 -0.77
C ILE A 75 -5.08 17.49 -0.68
N PHE A 76 -5.43 16.77 -1.73
CA PHE A 76 -6.65 15.98 -1.89
C PHE A 76 -6.25 14.55 -2.27
N PHE A 77 -7.13 13.60 -2.01
CA PHE A 77 -6.87 12.20 -2.37
C PHE A 77 -8.12 11.54 -2.94
N LEU A 78 -7.95 10.76 -4.01
CA LEU A 78 -8.99 9.90 -4.56
C LEU A 78 -8.62 8.44 -4.38
N ILE A 79 -9.49 7.66 -3.73
CA ILE A 79 -9.26 6.25 -3.40
C ILE A 79 -10.58 5.46 -3.52
N PHE A 80 -10.51 4.14 -3.71
CA PHE A 80 -11.72 3.32 -3.56
C PHE A 80 -12.23 3.35 -2.13
N LYS A 81 -13.55 3.37 -1.98
CA LYS A 81 -14.25 3.45 -0.69
C LYS A 81 -13.79 2.35 0.29
N SER A 82 -13.55 1.13 -0.20
CA SER A 82 -13.04 0.01 0.58
C SER A 82 -11.66 0.27 1.20
N ASN A 83 -10.84 1.11 0.54
CA ASN A 83 -9.44 1.35 0.92
C ASN A 83 -9.26 2.67 1.71
N ARG A 84 -10.33 3.45 1.88
CA ARG A 84 -10.29 4.78 2.53
C ARG A 84 -9.62 4.75 3.92
N ALA A 85 -9.80 3.67 4.67
CA ALA A 85 -9.27 3.53 6.02
C ALA A 85 -7.74 3.67 6.08
N SER A 86 -7.00 3.29 5.02
CA SER A 86 -5.54 3.41 4.98
C SER A 86 -5.03 4.85 5.13
N LEU A 87 -5.79 5.84 4.62
CA LEU A 87 -5.43 7.25 4.73
C LEU A 87 -5.63 7.83 6.15
N THR A 88 -6.38 7.13 7.02
CA THR A 88 -6.65 7.60 8.38
C THR A 88 -5.54 7.27 9.38
N LEU A 89 -4.61 6.38 9.04
CA LEU A 89 -3.52 5.99 9.95
C LEU A 89 -2.57 7.14 10.27
N LEU A 90 -2.28 7.99 9.30
CA LEU A 90 -1.37 9.14 9.44
C LEU A 90 -2.09 10.48 9.45
N ASN A 91 -3.36 10.53 9.00
CA ASN A 91 -4.15 11.76 8.88
C ASN A 91 -3.46 12.88 8.07
N THR A 92 -2.55 12.54 7.16
CA THR A 92 -1.83 13.51 6.33
C THR A 92 -2.79 14.25 5.41
N VAL A 93 -3.86 13.58 4.94
CA VAL A 93 -4.93 14.19 4.15
C VAL A 93 -6.13 14.46 5.07
N PRO A 94 -6.62 15.71 5.17
CA PRO A 94 -7.85 16.00 5.91
C PRO A 94 -9.03 15.19 5.38
N ALA A 95 -9.87 14.66 6.28
CA ALA A 95 -10.99 13.78 5.91
C ALA A 95 -11.96 14.39 4.88
N LYS A 96 -12.12 15.73 4.89
CA LYS A 96 -12.95 16.49 3.93
C LYS A 96 -12.34 16.54 2.51
N ASN A 97 -11.05 16.30 2.38
CA ASN A 97 -10.30 16.32 1.12
C ASN A 97 -10.12 14.92 0.53
N ILE A 98 -10.73 13.90 1.12
CA ILE A 98 -10.70 12.51 0.62
C ILE A 98 -11.96 12.24 -0.21
N PHE A 99 -11.78 12.07 -1.51
CA PHE A 99 -12.81 11.61 -2.42
C PHE A 99 -12.80 10.08 -2.49
N THR A 100 -13.99 9.49 -2.65
CA THR A 100 -14.10 8.04 -2.76
C THR A 100 -14.97 7.62 -3.94
N ILE A 101 -14.60 6.51 -4.57
CA ILE A 101 -15.41 5.83 -5.60
C ILE A 101 -15.77 4.43 -5.05
N ASP A 102 -17.04 4.08 -5.12
CA ASP A 102 -17.55 2.76 -4.73
C ASP A 102 -17.49 1.81 -5.95
N SER A 103 -16.65 0.78 -5.84
CA SER A 103 -16.46 -0.25 -6.89
C SER A 103 -17.33 -1.49 -6.69
N SER A 104 -18.33 -1.45 -5.80
CA SER A 104 -19.19 -2.61 -5.51
C SER A 104 -20.10 -2.98 -6.69
N SER A 105 -20.44 -2.05 -7.57
CA SER A 105 -21.18 -2.27 -8.81
C SER A 105 -20.77 -1.29 -9.91
N VAL A 106 -21.08 -1.62 -11.17
CA VAL A 106 -20.83 -0.72 -12.30
C VAL A 106 -21.62 0.58 -12.16
N PHE A 107 -22.86 0.51 -11.64
CA PHE A 107 -23.69 1.69 -11.44
C PHE A 107 -23.08 2.65 -10.42
N THR A 108 -22.66 2.14 -9.25
CA THR A 108 -22.01 2.97 -8.21
C THR A 108 -20.69 3.53 -8.71
N LEU A 109 -19.91 2.75 -9.47
CA LEU A 109 -18.66 3.18 -10.07
C LEU A 109 -18.88 4.39 -11.01
N VAL A 110 -19.84 4.31 -11.93
CA VAL A 110 -20.16 5.40 -12.87
C VAL A 110 -20.68 6.62 -12.14
N ARG A 111 -21.67 6.44 -11.25
CA ARG A 111 -22.25 7.54 -10.46
C ARG A 111 -21.18 8.29 -9.68
N ASP A 112 -20.32 7.57 -8.95
CA ASP A 112 -19.30 8.17 -8.10
C ASP A 112 -18.16 8.78 -8.92
N THR A 113 -17.87 8.23 -10.12
CA THR A 113 -16.96 8.84 -11.09
C THR A 113 -17.47 10.22 -11.54
N VAL A 114 -18.73 10.32 -11.95
CA VAL A 114 -19.33 11.60 -12.36
C VAL A 114 -19.34 12.60 -11.20
N LYS A 115 -19.74 12.13 -10.00
CA LYS A 115 -19.68 12.93 -8.77
C LYS A 115 -18.27 13.45 -8.49
N PHE A 116 -17.26 12.60 -8.56
CA PHE A 116 -15.85 12.96 -8.38
C PHE A 116 -15.41 14.02 -9.39
N LEU A 117 -15.70 13.84 -10.68
CA LEU A 117 -15.31 14.80 -11.72
C LEU A 117 -15.93 16.19 -11.49
N TRP A 118 -17.17 16.23 -10.98
CA TRP A 118 -17.82 17.47 -10.55
C TRP A 118 -17.15 18.08 -9.32
N GLN A 119 -16.89 17.26 -8.29
CA GLN A 119 -16.23 17.69 -7.05
C GLN A 119 -14.81 18.22 -7.30
N ALA A 120 -14.01 17.56 -8.15
CA ALA A 120 -12.67 18.01 -8.49
C ALA A 120 -12.69 19.42 -9.10
N ARG A 121 -13.68 19.71 -9.97
CA ARG A 121 -13.86 21.05 -10.53
C ARG A 121 -14.38 22.05 -9.49
N ALA A 122 -15.33 21.67 -8.66
CA ALA A 122 -15.87 22.52 -7.59
C ALA A 122 -14.79 22.94 -6.59
N HIS A 123 -13.90 22.01 -6.23
CA HIS A 123 -12.73 22.28 -5.38
C HIS A 123 -11.59 22.99 -6.12
N LYS A 124 -11.76 23.27 -7.44
CA LYS A 124 -10.74 23.95 -8.27
C LYS A 124 -9.38 23.26 -8.20
N ILE A 125 -9.37 21.91 -8.27
CA ILE A 125 -8.13 21.14 -8.36
C ILE A 125 -7.35 21.62 -9.58
N ASP A 126 -6.12 22.09 -9.37
CA ASP A 126 -5.27 22.61 -10.44
C ASP A 126 -4.20 21.61 -10.91
N THR A 127 -3.85 20.66 -10.05
CA THR A 127 -2.81 19.68 -10.30
C THR A 127 -3.26 18.29 -9.88
N VAL A 128 -3.04 17.28 -10.70
CA VAL A 128 -3.30 15.86 -10.40
C VAL A 128 -2.01 15.07 -10.52
N ILE A 129 -1.79 14.20 -9.54
CA ILE A 129 -0.73 13.19 -9.50
C ILE A 129 -1.39 11.82 -9.64
N ASP A 130 -1.21 11.19 -10.78
CA ASP A 130 -1.66 9.82 -11.02
C ASP A 130 -0.56 8.85 -10.58
N LEU A 131 -0.76 8.19 -9.45
CA LEU A 131 0.20 7.26 -8.85
C LEU A 131 0.13 5.87 -9.49
N GLU A 132 -0.97 5.59 -10.19
CA GLU A 132 -1.23 4.29 -10.80
C GLU A 132 -0.46 4.11 -12.10
N LEU A 133 0.09 2.92 -12.28
CA LEU A 133 0.82 2.53 -13.49
C LEU A 133 -0.02 1.61 -14.40
N PHE A 134 -1.02 0.91 -13.85
CA PHE A 134 -1.70 -0.21 -14.48
C PHE A 134 -3.18 0.05 -14.83
N SER A 135 -3.67 1.28 -14.66
CA SER A 135 -5.08 1.60 -14.82
C SER A 135 -5.30 2.70 -15.86
N ARG A 136 -6.09 2.40 -16.89
CA ARG A 136 -6.61 3.39 -17.84
C ARG A 136 -7.72 4.21 -17.23
N PHE A 137 -8.45 3.61 -16.27
CA PHE A 137 -9.48 4.30 -15.54
C PHE A 137 -8.94 5.53 -14.81
N THR A 138 -7.80 5.40 -14.09
CA THR A 138 -7.17 6.56 -13.44
C THR A 138 -6.63 7.57 -14.42
N ALA A 139 -6.11 7.13 -15.58
CA ALA A 139 -5.69 8.05 -16.64
C ALA A 139 -6.87 8.89 -17.19
N LEU A 140 -8.07 8.27 -17.34
CA LEU A 140 -9.28 8.99 -17.71
C LEU A 140 -9.72 9.98 -16.62
N LEU A 141 -9.70 9.58 -15.35
CA LEU A 141 -9.99 10.47 -14.22
C LEU A 141 -9.03 11.66 -14.21
N THR A 142 -7.74 11.41 -14.40
CA THR A 142 -6.70 12.42 -14.50
C THR A 142 -6.92 13.39 -15.65
N GLY A 143 -7.24 12.87 -16.84
CA GLY A 143 -7.50 13.68 -18.03
C GLY A 143 -8.76 14.54 -17.93
N LEU A 144 -9.81 13.99 -17.31
CA LEU A 144 -11.15 14.58 -17.30
C LEU A 144 -11.49 15.40 -16.05
N CYS A 145 -10.67 15.39 -14.99
CA CYS A 145 -10.95 16.12 -13.75
C CYS A 145 -10.92 17.66 -13.88
N GLY A 146 -10.32 18.19 -14.97
CA GLY A 146 -10.21 19.61 -15.22
C GLY A 146 -8.93 20.28 -14.70
N ALA A 147 -8.00 19.50 -14.14
CA ALA A 147 -6.69 20.00 -13.71
C ALA A 147 -5.82 20.42 -14.92
N ARG A 148 -5.10 21.52 -14.76
CA ARG A 148 -4.20 22.05 -15.79
C ARG A 148 -2.84 21.38 -15.81
N LYS A 149 -2.37 20.87 -14.64
CA LYS A 149 -1.19 20.01 -14.52
C LYS A 149 -1.64 18.58 -14.23
N ARG A 150 -1.23 17.66 -15.06
CA ARG A 150 -1.52 16.23 -14.93
C ARG A 150 -0.21 15.47 -15.03
N VAL A 151 0.24 14.97 -13.90
CA VAL A 151 1.53 14.30 -13.71
C VAL A 151 1.30 12.83 -13.53
N GLY A 152 2.08 12.00 -14.17
CA GLY A 152 1.98 10.55 -14.03
C GLY A 152 3.07 9.83 -14.81
N TYR A 153 3.10 8.51 -14.63
CA TYR A 153 4.05 7.67 -15.36
C TYR A 153 3.63 7.50 -16.82
N HIS A 154 4.62 7.60 -17.70
CA HIS A 154 4.44 7.47 -19.13
C HIS A 154 5.37 6.42 -19.71
N ILE A 155 4.85 5.64 -20.66
CA ILE A 155 5.65 4.72 -21.46
C ILE A 155 6.29 5.49 -22.61
N PHE A 156 7.61 5.59 -22.61
CA PHE A 156 8.33 6.29 -23.68
C PHE A 156 8.68 5.36 -24.85
N HIS A 157 8.90 4.07 -24.56
CA HIS A 157 9.36 3.07 -25.54
C HIS A 157 8.52 1.77 -25.56
N GLY A 158 7.23 1.86 -25.22
CA GLY A 158 6.33 0.72 -25.30
C GLY A 158 6.33 -0.24 -24.12
N GLU A 159 7.09 0.08 -23.05
CA GLU A 159 7.11 -0.70 -21.81
C GLU A 159 5.90 -0.35 -20.93
N GLY A 160 5.14 -1.37 -20.56
CA GLY A 160 3.97 -1.20 -19.71
C GLY A 160 2.67 -0.92 -20.47
N LEU A 161 1.71 -0.31 -19.78
CA LEU A 161 0.34 -0.14 -20.26
C LEU A 161 0.17 1.22 -20.96
N TRP A 162 -0.24 1.20 -22.26
CA TRP A 162 -0.67 2.43 -22.91
C TRP A 162 -1.95 2.99 -22.27
N ARG A 163 -1.92 4.25 -21.83
CA ARG A 163 -2.94 4.92 -21.02
C ARG A 163 -3.40 6.26 -21.65
N GLY A 164 -3.25 6.43 -22.96
CA GLY A 164 -3.51 7.68 -23.66
C GLY A 164 -2.39 8.70 -23.54
N THR A 165 -2.65 9.93 -23.98
CA THR A 165 -1.67 11.03 -24.04
C THR A 165 -2.11 12.26 -23.24
N MET A 166 -3.00 12.09 -22.25
CA MET A 166 -3.61 13.18 -21.49
C MET A 166 -2.71 13.80 -20.42
N LEU A 167 -1.53 13.23 -20.14
CA LEU A 167 -0.55 13.78 -19.20
C LEU A 167 0.16 15.00 -19.78
N THR A 168 0.30 16.05 -18.96
CA THR A 168 1.10 17.24 -19.29
C THR A 168 2.56 17.10 -18.82
N HIS A 169 2.79 16.37 -17.73
CA HIS A 169 4.11 16.11 -17.16
C HIS A 169 4.34 14.60 -17.15
N LYS A 170 5.17 14.12 -18.05
CA LYS A 170 5.45 12.71 -18.26
C LYS A 170 6.69 12.31 -17.48
N VAL A 171 6.54 11.40 -16.53
CA VAL A 171 7.63 10.91 -15.67
C VAL A 171 7.95 9.48 -16.07
N HIS A 172 9.23 9.13 -16.09
CA HIS A 172 9.67 7.77 -16.29
C HIS A 172 9.49 6.96 -15.00
N TYR A 173 8.85 5.80 -15.09
CA TYR A 173 8.81 4.86 -13.97
C TYR A 173 10.13 4.13 -13.85
N ASN A 174 10.79 4.22 -12.69
CA ASN A 174 12.06 3.54 -12.45
C ASN A 174 11.85 2.29 -11.58
N PRO A 175 11.90 1.07 -12.14
CA PRO A 175 11.70 -0.17 -11.39
C PRO A 175 12.88 -0.55 -10.49
N HIS A 176 13.99 0.19 -10.52
CA HIS A 176 15.22 -0.10 -9.79
C HIS A 176 15.37 0.71 -8.50
N ILE A 177 14.44 1.60 -8.20
CA ILE A 177 14.41 2.40 -6.97
C ILE A 177 13.11 2.17 -6.21
N HIS A 178 13.11 2.46 -4.92
CA HIS A 178 11.93 2.32 -4.08
C HIS A 178 10.73 3.12 -4.62
N ILE A 179 9.51 2.55 -4.56
CA ILE A 179 8.30 3.17 -5.10
C ILE A 179 8.00 4.54 -4.47
N ALA A 180 8.34 4.77 -3.20
CA ALA A 180 8.21 6.08 -2.57
C ALA A 180 9.08 7.16 -3.24
N LYS A 181 10.27 6.79 -3.77
CA LYS A 181 11.10 7.71 -4.58
C LYS A 181 10.45 7.99 -5.93
N ASN A 182 9.82 6.97 -6.53
CA ASN A 182 9.02 7.17 -7.73
C ASN A 182 7.87 8.15 -7.47
N PHE A 183 7.17 8.05 -6.34
CA PHE A 183 6.10 8.99 -5.96
C PHE A 183 6.63 10.42 -5.75
N LEU A 184 7.78 10.58 -5.08
CA LEU A 184 8.43 11.88 -4.93
C LEU A 184 8.85 12.46 -6.29
N SER A 185 9.28 11.65 -7.25
CA SER A 185 9.63 12.11 -8.58
C SER A 185 8.44 12.76 -9.30
N LEU A 186 7.21 12.29 -9.05
CA LEU A 186 5.99 12.92 -9.57
C LEU A 186 5.76 14.31 -8.96
N ILE A 187 6.05 14.47 -7.66
CA ILE A 187 5.96 15.79 -7.01
C ILE A 187 6.99 16.76 -7.58
N HIS A 188 8.24 16.32 -7.73
CA HIS A 188 9.27 17.15 -8.36
C HIS A 188 8.86 17.57 -9.77
N ALA A 189 8.27 16.67 -10.56
CA ALA A 189 7.74 17.00 -11.88
C ALA A 189 6.58 18.01 -11.81
N ALA A 190 5.67 17.89 -10.84
CA ALA A 190 4.55 18.83 -10.67
C ALA A 190 5.01 20.27 -10.40
N PHE A 191 6.10 20.42 -9.66
CA PHE A 191 6.68 21.72 -9.31
C PHE A 191 7.82 22.17 -10.26
N ALA A 192 8.14 21.37 -11.28
CA ALA A 192 9.15 21.73 -12.26
C ALA A 192 8.77 23.03 -13.02
N THR A 193 9.75 23.88 -13.23
CA THR A 193 9.62 25.13 -14.00
C THR A 193 10.11 24.98 -15.44
N SER A 194 10.87 23.92 -15.73
CA SER A 194 11.40 23.61 -17.05
C SER A 194 10.56 22.53 -17.75
N ALA A 195 10.50 22.57 -19.07
CA ALA A 195 9.82 21.58 -19.91
C ALA A 195 10.75 20.42 -20.29
N GLU A 196 11.44 19.83 -19.31
CA GLU A 196 12.29 18.65 -19.54
C GLU A 196 11.49 17.39 -19.82
N GLN A 197 12.06 16.47 -20.61
CA GLN A 197 11.47 15.13 -20.82
C GLN A 197 12.56 14.05 -20.76
N PRO A 198 12.31 12.94 -20.02
CA PRO A 198 11.25 12.80 -19.03
C PRO A 198 11.46 13.79 -17.88
N PHE A 199 10.36 14.21 -17.25
CA PHE A 199 10.44 15.08 -16.07
C PHE A 199 11.12 14.38 -14.88
N SER A 200 11.61 15.20 -13.94
CA SER A 200 12.15 14.75 -12.66
C SER A 200 13.51 14.04 -12.74
N LYS A 201 14.50 14.70 -13.32
CA LYS A 201 15.91 14.26 -13.37
C LYS A 201 16.66 14.68 -12.11
N VAL A 202 16.16 14.31 -10.92
CA VAL A 202 16.69 14.72 -9.62
C VAL A 202 17.10 13.52 -8.78
N HIS A 203 18.11 13.72 -7.94
CA HIS A 203 18.48 12.72 -6.94
C HIS A 203 17.51 12.79 -5.75
N ILE A 204 16.93 11.64 -5.37
CA ILE A 204 16.04 11.50 -4.21
C ILE A 204 16.74 10.60 -3.18
N PRO A 205 17.25 11.16 -2.07
CA PRO A 205 17.95 10.40 -1.04
C PRO A 205 16.98 9.53 -0.23
N ASP A 206 17.49 8.49 0.46
CA ASP A 206 16.67 7.62 1.32
C ASP A 206 16.05 8.38 2.49
N SER A 207 16.69 9.45 2.95
CA SER A 207 16.13 10.31 4.00
C SER A 207 14.83 11.00 3.61
N ALA A 208 14.58 11.20 2.31
CA ALA A 208 13.36 11.84 1.81
C ALA A 208 12.12 10.94 1.85
N ILE A 209 12.30 9.62 1.97
CA ILE A 209 11.19 8.64 1.98
C ILE A 209 10.81 8.15 3.38
N ARG A 210 11.18 8.87 4.44
CA ARG A 210 10.80 8.52 5.81
C ARG A 210 9.31 8.73 6.04
N ILE A 211 8.63 7.71 6.55
CA ILE A 211 7.21 7.75 6.91
C ILE A 211 7.03 8.45 8.26
N ALA A 212 5.94 9.23 8.38
CA ALA A 212 5.52 9.79 9.65
C ALA A 212 5.07 8.68 10.63
N GLN A 213 5.16 8.96 11.91
CA GLN A 213 4.66 8.05 12.93
C GLN A 213 3.20 8.39 13.28
N ALA A 214 2.37 7.37 13.44
CA ALA A 214 0.98 7.53 13.84
C ALA A 214 0.90 8.07 15.27
N GLN A 215 -0.01 9.00 15.49
CA GLN A 215 -0.39 9.45 16.84
C GLN A 215 -1.40 8.45 17.41
N ILE A 216 -1.06 7.84 18.54
CA ILE A 216 -1.86 6.80 19.17
C ILE A 216 -2.50 7.36 20.43
N ASP A 217 -3.82 7.31 20.47
CA ASP A 217 -4.57 7.66 21.68
C ASP A 217 -4.31 6.61 22.77
N VAL A 218 -3.96 7.09 23.96
CA VAL A 218 -3.67 6.23 25.12
C VAL A 218 -4.86 5.38 25.50
N THR A 219 -6.09 5.89 25.37
CA THR A 219 -7.32 5.15 25.68
C THR A 219 -7.54 4.01 24.68
N VAL A 220 -7.29 4.26 23.40
CA VAL A 220 -7.36 3.22 22.34
C VAL A 220 -6.31 2.14 22.62
N LYS A 221 -5.08 2.53 22.95
CA LYS A 221 -4.02 1.57 23.29
C LYS A 221 -4.40 0.69 24.48
N GLN A 222 -4.96 1.31 25.52
CA GLN A 222 -5.41 0.60 26.73
C GLN A 222 -6.56 -0.37 26.41
N THR A 223 -7.55 0.05 25.60
CA THR A 223 -8.66 -0.81 25.18
C THR A 223 -8.18 -2.03 24.38
N VAL A 224 -7.20 -1.84 23.48
CA VAL A 224 -6.62 -2.95 22.71
C VAL A 224 -5.84 -3.90 23.64
N LEU A 225 -5.08 -3.39 24.61
CA LEU A 225 -4.37 -4.19 25.59
C LEU A 225 -5.34 -5.04 26.44
N GLU A 226 -6.42 -4.44 26.95
CA GLU A 226 -7.44 -5.14 27.71
C GLU A 226 -8.07 -6.29 26.90
N ARG A 227 -8.35 -6.05 25.62
CA ARG A 227 -8.88 -7.08 24.69
C ARG A 227 -7.90 -8.24 24.53
N VAL A 228 -6.60 -7.96 24.39
CA VAL A 228 -5.55 -9.00 24.36
C VAL A 228 -5.53 -9.79 25.65
N GLN A 229 -5.58 -9.12 26.81
CA GLN A 229 -5.53 -9.75 28.12
C GLN A 229 -6.78 -10.61 28.40
N ILE A 230 -7.95 -10.13 28.00
CA ILE A 230 -9.21 -10.90 28.12
C ILE A 230 -9.13 -12.18 27.29
N LEU A 231 -8.72 -12.09 26.03
CA LEU A 231 -8.60 -13.25 25.16
C LEU A 231 -7.55 -14.25 25.67
N ALA A 232 -6.41 -13.75 26.15
CA ALA A 232 -5.36 -14.57 26.76
C ALA A 232 -5.86 -15.29 28.01
N THR A 233 -6.61 -14.62 28.88
CA THR A 233 -7.19 -15.21 30.08
C THR A 233 -8.23 -16.28 29.75
N GLN A 234 -9.09 -16.06 28.76
CA GLN A 234 -10.05 -17.04 28.25
C GLN A 234 -9.37 -18.29 27.70
N ALA A 235 -8.19 -18.13 27.11
CA ALA A 235 -7.35 -19.22 26.63
C ALA A 235 -6.48 -19.86 27.74
N GLN A 236 -6.70 -19.50 29.01
CA GLN A 236 -5.91 -19.98 30.19
C GLN A 236 -4.40 -19.62 30.06
N ARG A 237 -4.09 -18.52 29.40
CA ARG A 237 -2.74 -18.00 29.22
C ARG A 237 -2.70 -16.50 29.59
N PRO A 238 -2.83 -16.16 30.88
CA PRO A 238 -2.82 -14.75 31.31
C PRO A 238 -1.55 -14.07 30.84
N PHE A 239 -1.72 -12.87 30.27
CA PHE A 239 -0.66 -12.09 29.65
C PHE A 239 -0.42 -10.78 30.39
N GLN A 240 0.84 -10.50 30.68
CA GLN A 240 1.29 -9.24 31.28
C GLN A 240 2.21 -8.49 30.31
N HIS A 241 1.68 -7.40 29.74
CA HIS A 241 2.42 -6.56 28.80
C HIS A 241 3.70 -5.97 29.45
N GLY A 242 4.78 -5.92 28.71
CA GLY A 242 6.08 -5.45 29.17
C GLY A 242 6.92 -6.51 29.91
N VAL A 243 6.30 -7.62 30.35
CA VAL A 243 6.99 -8.73 30.98
C VAL A 243 7.18 -9.87 29.98
N GLN A 244 6.08 -10.34 29.42
CA GLN A 244 6.08 -11.44 28.43
C GLN A 244 6.22 -10.90 27.01
N PRO A 245 6.92 -11.60 26.12
CA PRO A 245 6.97 -11.24 24.69
C PRO A 245 5.58 -11.30 24.05
N LEU A 246 5.22 -10.24 23.30
CA LEU A 246 4.05 -10.22 22.43
C LEU A 246 4.47 -10.26 20.98
N LEU A 247 4.19 -11.38 20.31
CA LEU A 247 4.59 -11.65 18.94
C LEU A 247 3.38 -11.61 18.01
N LEU A 248 3.49 -10.92 16.87
CA LEU A 248 2.45 -10.91 15.86
C LEU A 248 2.85 -11.78 14.67
N VAL A 249 1.91 -12.60 14.23
CA VAL A 249 2.04 -13.40 13.00
C VAL A 249 0.87 -13.05 12.09
N ASN A 250 1.17 -12.47 10.91
CA ASN A 250 0.15 -12.20 9.91
C ASN A 250 0.38 -13.08 8.67
N PRO A 251 -0.33 -14.21 8.53
CA PRO A 251 -0.10 -15.18 7.46
C PRO A 251 -0.79 -14.80 6.15
N ASN A 252 -1.51 -13.69 6.12
CA ASN A 252 -2.38 -13.31 5.03
C ASN A 252 -1.59 -12.61 3.91
N ALA A 253 -2.15 -12.65 2.69
CA ALA A 253 -1.78 -11.81 1.57
C ALA A 253 -2.99 -11.65 0.65
N SER A 254 -3.00 -10.55 -0.11
CA SER A 254 -4.07 -10.24 -1.04
C SER A 254 -4.30 -11.35 -2.08
N GLU A 255 -5.55 -11.56 -2.47
CA GLU A 255 -5.96 -12.44 -3.58
C GLU A 255 -5.43 -11.95 -4.95
N LEU A 256 -4.96 -10.71 -5.03
CA LEU A 256 -4.36 -10.14 -6.26
C LEU A 256 -3.14 -10.92 -6.75
N LEU A 257 -2.36 -11.48 -5.82
CA LEU A 257 -1.15 -12.26 -6.10
C LEU A 257 -0.95 -13.28 -4.98
N VAL A 258 -1.62 -14.41 -5.10
CA VAL A 258 -1.58 -15.51 -4.11
C VAL A 258 -0.17 -16.10 -3.93
N GLN A 259 0.69 -15.93 -4.93
CA GLN A 259 2.10 -16.36 -4.90
C GLN A 259 2.94 -15.64 -3.85
N ARG A 260 2.44 -14.57 -3.21
CA ARG A 260 3.09 -13.92 -2.05
C ARG A 260 2.93 -14.70 -0.76
N ARG A 261 2.03 -15.69 -0.70
CA ARG A 261 1.71 -16.41 0.54
C ARG A 261 2.79 -17.45 0.85
N TRP A 262 3.37 -17.35 2.03
CA TRP A 262 4.09 -18.46 2.63
C TRP A 262 3.08 -19.52 3.08
N ALA A 263 3.47 -20.80 3.03
CA ALA A 263 2.54 -21.90 3.32
C ALA A 263 1.99 -21.79 4.76
N PRO A 264 0.69 -22.06 5.00
CA PRO A 264 0.11 -22.02 6.34
C PRO A 264 0.80 -23.01 7.30
N GLU A 265 1.25 -24.17 6.81
CA GLU A 265 2.02 -25.14 7.57
C GLU A 265 3.38 -24.60 8.03
N SER A 266 4.00 -23.71 7.21
CA SER A 266 5.24 -23.06 7.57
C SER A 266 5.04 -22.02 8.68
N PHE A 267 3.94 -21.26 8.63
CA PHE A 267 3.55 -20.38 9.74
C PHE A 267 3.26 -21.15 11.01
N SER A 268 2.54 -22.28 10.92
CA SER A 268 2.27 -23.16 12.07
C SER A 268 3.56 -23.68 12.70
N LYS A 269 4.52 -24.15 11.90
CA LYS A 269 5.85 -24.59 12.37
C LYS A 269 6.65 -23.44 12.98
N LEU A 270 6.57 -22.25 12.40
CA LEU A 270 7.21 -21.06 12.96
C LEU A 270 6.64 -20.72 14.35
N ILE A 271 5.33 -20.77 14.52
CA ILE A 271 4.68 -20.51 15.81
C ILE A 271 5.16 -21.52 16.87
N ILE A 272 5.27 -22.81 16.53
CA ILE A 272 5.83 -23.82 17.44
C ILE A 272 7.27 -23.46 17.81
N ALA A 273 8.10 -23.07 16.83
CA ALA A 273 9.49 -22.71 17.05
C ALA A 273 9.64 -21.44 17.91
N LEU A 274 8.76 -20.44 17.74
CA LEU A 274 8.70 -19.22 18.55
C LEU A 274 8.37 -19.54 20.01
N VAL A 275 7.37 -20.41 20.25
CA VAL A 275 6.98 -20.83 21.61
C VAL A 275 8.07 -21.67 22.26
N ASN A 276 8.76 -22.52 21.51
CA ASN A 276 9.91 -23.27 22.05
C ASN A 276 11.07 -22.35 22.44
N HIS A 277 11.27 -21.24 21.70
CA HIS A 277 12.34 -20.28 22.00
C HIS A 277 11.95 -19.32 23.14
N TRP A 278 10.69 -18.88 23.19
CA TRP A 278 10.14 -18.05 24.27
C TRP A 278 8.89 -18.70 24.88
N PRO A 279 9.06 -19.62 25.88
CA PRO A 279 7.94 -20.39 26.43
C PRO A 279 6.81 -19.55 27.03
N ASP A 280 7.14 -18.34 27.51
CA ASP A 280 6.18 -17.41 28.12
C ASP A 280 5.58 -16.42 27.13
N CYS A 281 5.93 -16.48 25.84
CA CYS A 281 5.40 -15.54 24.86
C CYS A 281 3.91 -15.72 24.61
N LEU A 282 3.25 -14.66 24.19
CA LEU A 282 1.93 -14.68 23.56
C LEU A 282 2.08 -14.41 22.07
N VAL A 283 1.53 -15.29 21.23
CA VAL A 283 1.51 -15.15 19.77
C VAL A 283 0.09 -14.81 19.34
N LEU A 284 -0.11 -13.62 18.76
CA LEU A 284 -1.37 -13.24 18.15
C LEU A 284 -1.28 -13.44 16.64
N ILE A 285 -2.15 -14.30 16.11
CA ILE A 285 -2.27 -14.52 14.67
C ILE A 285 -3.32 -13.54 14.16
N THR A 286 -2.88 -12.51 13.41
CA THR A 286 -3.69 -11.38 13.01
C THR A 286 -4.28 -11.55 11.62
N GLY A 287 -5.37 -10.86 11.35
CA GLY A 287 -6.06 -10.86 10.06
C GLY A 287 -7.32 -9.99 10.10
N SER A 288 -7.91 -9.76 8.95
CA SER A 288 -9.23 -9.15 8.84
C SER A 288 -10.32 -10.12 9.32
N PRO A 289 -11.56 -9.65 9.59
CA PRO A 289 -12.67 -10.56 9.94
C PRO A 289 -12.93 -11.66 8.91
N SER A 290 -12.75 -11.35 7.61
CA SER A 290 -12.94 -12.33 6.53
C SER A 290 -11.85 -13.42 6.48
N GLU A 291 -10.69 -13.18 7.12
CA GLU A 291 -9.57 -14.11 7.17
C GLU A 291 -9.57 -14.99 8.42
N HIS A 292 -10.58 -14.85 9.29
CA HIS A 292 -10.68 -15.57 10.57
C HIS A 292 -10.53 -17.09 10.41
N ALA A 293 -11.20 -17.69 9.43
CA ALA A 293 -11.12 -19.14 9.20
C ALA A 293 -9.72 -19.58 8.75
N TYR A 294 -9.04 -18.78 7.91
CA TYR A 294 -7.68 -19.06 7.49
C TYR A 294 -6.68 -18.94 8.64
N VAL A 295 -6.81 -17.91 9.45
CA VAL A 295 -6.00 -17.69 10.66
C VAL A 295 -6.23 -18.84 11.67
N GLU A 296 -7.48 -19.29 11.83
CA GLU A 296 -7.80 -20.42 12.70
C GLU A 296 -7.15 -21.71 12.23
N ASN A 297 -7.10 -21.96 10.93
CA ASN A 297 -6.40 -23.11 10.36
C ASN A 297 -4.90 -23.11 10.71
N VAL A 298 -4.24 -21.95 10.64
CA VAL A 298 -2.83 -21.80 11.04
C VAL A 298 -2.66 -22.04 12.54
N ARG A 299 -3.55 -21.52 13.37
CA ARG A 299 -3.55 -21.73 14.81
C ARG A 299 -3.69 -23.21 15.18
N LEU A 300 -4.67 -23.89 14.58
CA LEU A 300 -4.91 -25.32 14.81
C LEU A 300 -3.72 -26.17 14.33
N GLY A 301 -3.08 -25.79 13.21
CA GLY A 301 -1.88 -26.45 12.72
C GLY A 301 -0.67 -26.31 13.67
N ALA A 302 -0.56 -25.19 14.38
CA ALA A 302 0.45 -25.01 15.42
C ALA A 302 0.12 -25.77 16.70
N ASN A 303 -1.15 -25.85 17.07
CA ASN A 303 -1.66 -26.58 18.26
C ASN A 303 -0.88 -26.28 19.53
N VAL A 304 -0.54 -25.03 19.79
CA VAL A 304 0.13 -24.55 21.00
C VAL A 304 -0.77 -23.59 21.76
N PRO A 305 -0.84 -23.64 23.09
CA PRO A 305 -1.76 -22.81 23.87
C PRO A 305 -1.37 -21.29 23.87
N ASN A 306 -0.15 -20.98 23.52
CA ASN A 306 0.36 -19.60 23.43
C ASN A 306 -0.13 -18.85 22.18
N ALA A 307 -0.68 -19.57 21.19
CA ALA A 307 -1.11 -18.99 19.92
C ALA A 307 -2.62 -18.73 19.92
N LEU A 308 -3.02 -17.48 19.72
CA LEU A 308 -4.40 -17.05 19.73
C LEU A 308 -4.81 -16.48 18.36
N ASN A 309 -6.02 -16.83 17.92
CA ASN A 309 -6.62 -16.21 16.75
C ASN A 309 -7.11 -14.81 17.12
N PHE A 310 -6.45 -13.79 16.58
CA PHE A 310 -6.77 -12.39 16.80
C PHE A 310 -7.37 -11.72 15.56
N ALA A 311 -7.74 -12.49 14.52
CA ALA A 311 -8.35 -11.96 13.31
C ALA A 311 -9.69 -11.30 13.60
N GLY A 312 -9.86 -10.06 13.13
CA GLY A 312 -11.07 -9.26 13.34
C GLY A 312 -11.23 -8.67 14.75
N GLN A 313 -10.27 -8.86 15.65
CA GLN A 313 -10.34 -8.35 17.01
C GLN A 313 -10.00 -6.85 17.14
N VAL A 314 -9.40 -6.27 16.13
CA VAL A 314 -9.11 -4.82 16.04
C VAL A 314 -9.61 -4.27 14.73
N SER A 315 -10.12 -3.05 14.79
CA SER A 315 -10.44 -2.25 13.60
C SER A 315 -9.14 -1.77 12.94
N PHE A 316 -9.24 -1.30 11.69
CA PHE A 316 -8.09 -0.76 10.97
C PHE A 316 -7.47 0.45 11.70
N ALA A 317 -8.29 1.29 12.32
CA ALA A 317 -7.84 2.45 13.09
C ALA A 317 -7.10 2.07 14.39
N GLU A 318 -7.37 0.89 14.95
CA GLU A 318 -6.72 0.39 16.17
C GLU A 318 -5.40 -0.35 15.87
N LEU A 319 -5.08 -0.65 14.59
CA LEU A 319 -3.84 -1.37 14.22
C LEU A 319 -2.57 -0.70 14.77
N PRO A 320 -2.39 0.65 14.70
CA PRO A 320 -1.20 1.27 15.29
C PRO A 320 -1.07 1.03 16.79
N ALA A 321 -2.20 0.99 17.52
CA ALA A 321 -2.20 0.68 18.95
C ALA A 321 -1.73 -0.76 19.19
N LEU A 322 -2.26 -1.74 18.46
CA LEU A 322 -1.81 -3.15 18.53
C LEU A 322 -0.31 -3.26 18.21
N TYR A 323 0.16 -2.59 17.16
CA TYR A 323 1.56 -2.64 16.74
C TYR A 323 2.52 -2.04 17.78
N THR A 324 2.09 -1.01 18.54
CA THR A 324 2.92 -0.46 19.63
C THR A 324 2.91 -1.30 20.91
N LEU A 325 2.01 -2.26 21.03
CA LEU A 325 2.00 -3.23 22.14
C LEU A 325 2.92 -4.42 21.87
N ALA A 326 3.19 -4.71 20.60
CA ALA A 326 3.94 -5.89 20.19
C ALA A 326 5.45 -5.62 20.07
N ASP A 327 6.25 -6.64 20.33
CA ASP A 327 7.71 -6.59 20.24
C ASP A 327 8.20 -6.81 18.80
N VAL A 328 7.63 -7.81 18.10
CA VAL A 328 8.03 -8.13 16.71
C VAL A 328 6.87 -8.74 15.94
N MET A 329 6.84 -8.50 14.64
CA MET A 329 5.86 -9.09 13.72
C MET A 329 6.56 -9.82 12.57
N VAL A 330 5.94 -10.90 12.09
CA VAL A 330 6.23 -11.51 10.78
C VAL A 330 5.01 -11.44 9.89
N THR A 331 5.21 -11.11 8.62
CA THR A 331 4.14 -11.05 7.60
C THR A 331 4.67 -11.37 6.22
N ASN A 332 3.79 -11.77 5.31
CA ASN A 332 4.09 -11.78 3.88
C ASN A 332 4.25 -10.35 3.36
N ASP A 333 4.80 -10.18 2.16
CA ASP A 333 4.76 -8.92 1.41
C ASP A 333 3.30 -8.52 1.13
N SER A 334 2.75 -7.73 2.06
CA SER A 334 1.33 -7.34 2.09
C SER A 334 1.09 -6.08 2.92
N GLY A 335 -0.16 -5.63 2.97
CA GLY A 335 -0.56 -4.42 3.70
C GLY A 335 0.00 -4.29 5.13
N PRO A 336 -0.08 -5.31 6.00
CA PRO A 336 0.46 -5.27 7.36
C PRO A 336 1.92 -4.84 7.47
N GLY A 337 2.78 -5.26 6.54
CA GLY A 337 4.18 -4.83 6.48
C GLY A 337 4.32 -3.31 6.31
N HIS A 338 3.45 -2.70 5.50
CA HIS A 338 3.42 -1.25 5.32
C HIS A 338 2.73 -0.53 6.47
N PHE A 339 1.64 -1.11 7.01
CA PHE A 339 0.92 -0.49 8.14
C PHE A 339 1.77 -0.47 9.41
N SER A 340 2.63 -1.45 9.63
CA SER A 340 3.56 -1.45 10.76
C SER A 340 4.59 -0.31 10.69
N SER A 341 4.91 0.19 9.49
CA SER A 341 5.89 1.25 9.30
C SER A 341 5.50 2.60 9.91
N VAL A 342 4.21 2.81 10.20
CA VAL A 342 3.73 4.02 10.90
C VAL A 342 3.95 3.95 12.42
N THR A 343 4.57 2.88 12.91
CA THR A 343 4.93 2.68 14.32
C THR A 343 6.39 2.25 14.44
N GLY A 344 6.86 2.09 15.67
CA GLY A 344 8.19 1.56 15.96
C GLY A 344 8.31 0.03 15.90
N LEU A 345 7.27 -0.69 15.47
CA LEU A 345 7.26 -2.16 15.46
C LEU A 345 8.33 -2.74 14.53
N HIS A 346 9.15 -3.62 15.07
CA HIS A 346 10.11 -4.39 14.30
C HIS A 346 9.40 -5.49 13.50
N THR A 347 9.62 -5.54 12.19
CA THR A 347 8.84 -6.42 11.30
C THR A 347 9.75 -7.23 10.37
N VAL A 348 9.50 -8.52 10.28
CA VAL A 348 10.08 -9.42 9.28
C VAL A 348 9.09 -9.59 8.14
N VAL A 349 9.48 -9.25 6.91
CA VAL A 349 8.61 -9.31 5.73
C VAL A 349 9.12 -10.35 4.74
N LEU A 350 8.27 -11.30 4.37
CA LEU A 350 8.61 -12.40 3.46
C LEU A 350 8.29 -12.01 2.02
N PHE A 351 9.32 -11.95 1.17
CA PHE A 351 9.22 -11.60 -0.24
C PHE A 351 9.45 -12.82 -1.13
N GLY A 352 8.55 -13.06 -2.04
CA GLY A 352 8.64 -14.10 -3.05
C GLY A 352 8.70 -13.52 -4.46
N PRO A 353 7.55 -13.34 -5.14
CA PRO A 353 7.49 -12.92 -6.53
C PRO A 353 7.85 -11.44 -6.75
N GLU A 354 7.83 -10.60 -5.73
CA GLU A 354 8.18 -9.18 -5.78
C GLU A 354 9.51 -8.87 -5.09
N THR A 355 10.04 -7.68 -5.31
CA THR A 355 11.32 -7.26 -4.77
C THR A 355 11.18 -6.23 -3.64
N PRO A 356 11.88 -6.43 -2.50
CA PRO A 356 11.92 -5.43 -1.43
C PRO A 356 12.62 -4.13 -1.84
N ALA A 357 13.48 -4.16 -2.85
CA ALA A 357 14.13 -2.94 -3.37
C ALA A 357 13.09 -1.93 -3.89
N LEU A 358 11.97 -2.41 -4.44
CA LEU A 358 10.90 -1.59 -4.98
C LEU A 358 9.77 -1.38 -3.95
N TYR A 359 9.35 -2.44 -3.25
CA TYR A 359 8.16 -2.44 -2.40
C TYR A 359 8.45 -2.74 -0.92
N GLY A 360 9.69 -2.60 -0.46
CA GLY A 360 10.03 -2.79 0.94
C GLY A 360 9.23 -1.88 1.89
N SER A 361 8.91 -2.36 3.09
CA SER A 361 8.33 -1.50 4.11
C SER A 361 9.34 -0.45 4.57
N LEU A 362 8.90 0.79 4.73
CA LEU A 362 9.76 1.95 5.10
C LEU A 362 9.97 2.10 6.62
N GLY A 363 9.39 1.21 7.43
CA GLY A 363 9.57 1.18 8.88
C GLY A 363 10.79 0.39 9.33
N LYS A 364 10.78 -0.02 10.59
CA LYS A 364 11.79 -0.93 11.16
C LYS A 364 11.56 -2.35 10.65
N SER A 365 11.76 -2.60 9.36
CA SER A 365 11.51 -3.88 8.73
C SER A 365 12.77 -4.47 8.11
N ILE A 366 12.85 -5.80 8.10
CA ILE A 366 13.85 -6.54 7.35
C ILE A 366 13.16 -7.50 6.39
N PRO A 367 13.58 -7.53 5.12
CA PRO A 367 13.05 -8.48 4.16
C PRO A 367 13.78 -9.83 4.24
N ILE A 368 13.04 -10.91 3.95
CA ILE A 368 13.60 -12.22 3.63
C ILE A 368 13.23 -12.57 2.19
N THR A 369 14.22 -12.95 1.39
CA THR A 369 14.05 -13.41 0.01
C THR A 369 14.81 -14.70 -0.22
N ALA A 370 14.29 -15.56 -1.09
CA ALA A 370 14.98 -16.81 -1.45
C ALA A 370 16.08 -16.64 -2.50
N GLN A 371 16.16 -15.47 -3.15
CA GLN A 371 17.18 -15.12 -4.17
C GLN A 371 17.28 -16.15 -5.31
N LEU A 372 16.17 -16.75 -5.73
CA LEU A 372 16.14 -17.67 -6.87
C LEU A 372 16.33 -16.89 -8.18
N ALA A 373 16.91 -17.53 -9.19
CA ALA A 373 17.10 -16.93 -10.52
C ALA A 373 15.81 -16.44 -11.18
N CYS A 374 14.66 -17.03 -10.83
CA CYS A 374 13.33 -16.62 -11.31
C CYS A 374 12.61 -15.62 -10.39
N SER A 375 13.21 -15.19 -9.27
CA SER A 375 12.59 -14.28 -8.30
C SER A 375 13.47 -13.05 -8.08
N PRO A 376 12.89 -11.83 -8.21
CA PRO A 376 11.48 -11.49 -8.43
C PRO A 376 11.02 -11.75 -9.87
N CYS A 377 9.78 -12.24 -10.04
CA CYS A 377 9.21 -12.55 -11.37
C CYS A 377 8.03 -11.66 -11.76
N VAL A 378 7.51 -10.84 -10.85
CA VAL A 378 6.48 -9.85 -11.17
C VAL A 378 7.06 -8.45 -11.19
N SER A 379 6.57 -7.64 -12.13
CA SER A 379 7.02 -6.29 -12.35
C SER A 379 5.93 -5.44 -13.02
N ALA A 380 6.21 -4.16 -13.18
CA ALA A 380 5.38 -3.27 -13.96
C ALA A 380 5.20 -3.75 -15.41
N ALA A 381 6.25 -4.30 -16.03
CA ALA A 381 6.23 -4.72 -17.44
C ALA A 381 5.28 -5.91 -17.71
N ASN A 382 5.11 -6.82 -16.73
CA ASN A 382 4.19 -7.96 -16.87
C ASN A 382 2.85 -7.78 -16.12
N HIS A 383 2.50 -6.53 -15.78
CA HIS A 383 1.26 -6.19 -15.06
C HIS A 383 1.09 -6.96 -13.74
N ARG A 384 2.20 -7.26 -13.06
CA ARG A 384 2.24 -8.03 -11.80
C ARG A 384 1.56 -9.39 -11.93
N LYS A 385 1.74 -10.07 -13.06
CA LYS A 385 1.23 -11.42 -13.33
C LYS A 385 2.38 -12.41 -13.41
N THR A 386 2.14 -13.62 -12.94
CA THR A 386 3.08 -14.73 -13.07
C THR A 386 2.31 -16.01 -13.42
N PRO A 387 2.81 -16.87 -14.31
CA PRO A 387 2.23 -18.19 -14.57
C PRO A 387 2.67 -19.22 -13.51
N CYS A 388 3.44 -18.81 -12.50
CA CYS A 388 3.99 -19.71 -11.49
C CYS A 388 2.87 -20.39 -10.68
N SER A 389 2.89 -21.71 -10.67
CA SER A 389 1.93 -22.55 -9.94
C SER A 389 2.53 -23.24 -8.72
N ASP A 390 3.86 -23.28 -8.59
CA ASP A 390 4.54 -24.03 -7.54
C ASP A 390 5.13 -23.18 -6.39
N ASN A 391 5.21 -21.87 -6.59
CA ASN A 391 5.64 -20.87 -5.59
C ASN A 391 6.99 -21.18 -4.91
N ALA A 392 7.96 -21.67 -5.69
CA ALA A 392 9.26 -22.16 -5.19
C ALA A 392 10.01 -21.13 -4.35
N CYS A 393 9.91 -19.82 -4.70
CA CYS A 393 10.55 -18.75 -3.96
C CYS A 393 10.05 -18.62 -2.51
N MET A 394 8.75 -18.82 -2.26
CA MET A 394 8.21 -18.82 -0.90
C MET A 394 8.54 -20.13 -0.16
N ARG A 395 8.50 -21.27 -0.84
CA ARG A 395 8.87 -22.57 -0.22
C ARG A 395 10.34 -22.66 0.17
N ALA A 396 11.21 -21.95 -0.54
CA ALA A 396 12.63 -21.91 -0.23
C ALA A 396 12.97 -21.06 1.01
N ILE A 397 12.05 -20.21 1.47
CA ILE A 397 12.18 -19.51 2.76
C ILE A 397 11.91 -20.52 3.88
N THR A 398 12.93 -20.83 4.68
CA THR A 398 12.82 -21.83 5.75
C THR A 398 12.32 -21.21 7.05
N VAL A 399 11.68 -22.04 7.89
CA VAL A 399 11.23 -21.63 9.22
C VAL A 399 12.40 -21.13 10.09
N GLU A 400 13.55 -21.80 9.99
CA GLU A 400 14.77 -21.42 10.72
C GLU A 400 15.26 -20.03 10.34
N GLN A 401 15.31 -19.70 9.04
CA GLN A 401 15.68 -18.35 8.57
C GLN A 401 14.76 -17.27 9.15
N VAL A 402 13.43 -17.54 9.17
CA VAL A 402 12.46 -16.58 9.69
C VAL A 402 12.61 -16.44 11.21
N LEU A 403 12.74 -17.55 11.93
CA LEU A 403 12.94 -17.55 13.38
C LEU A 403 14.18 -16.73 13.77
N GLN A 404 15.32 -16.98 13.16
CA GLN A 404 16.58 -16.25 13.44
C GLN A 404 16.41 -14.74 13.19
N LYS A 405 15.71 -14.33 12.12
CA LYS A 405 15.45 -12.91 11.86
C LYS A 405 14.49 -12.32 12.89
N MET A 406 13.48 -13.06 13.34
CA MET A 406 12.58 -12.60 14.40
C MET A 406 13.33 -12.43 15.73
N ILE A 407 14.24 -13.33 16.09
CA ILE A 407 15.07 -13.22 17.29
C ILE A 407 15.92 -11.95 17.26
N VAL A 408 16.60 -11.68 16.13
CA VAL A 408 17.39 -10.46 15.96
C VAL A 408 16.52 -9.20 16.09
N GLN A 409 15.36 -9.19 15.47
CA GLN A 409 14.44 -8.04 15.54
C GLN A 409 13.84 -7.86 16.93
N PHE A 410 13.53 -8.95 17.62
CA PHE A 410 13.06 -8.91 19.02
C PHE A 410 14.12 -8.31 19.96
N THR A 411 15.39 -8.73 19.82
CA THR A 411 16.48 -8.16 20.61
C THR A 411 16.62 -6.65 20.34
N ALA A 412 16.53 -6.24 19.06
CA ALA A 412 16.60 -4.84 18.68
C ALA A 412 15.39 -4.01 19.14
N SER A 413 14.22 -4.61 19.37
CA SER A 413 13.03 -3.91 19.86
C SER A 413 13.09 -3.58 21.35
N ARG A 414 13.87 -4.35 22.10
CA ARG A 414 14.03 -4.22 23.56
C ARG A 414 15.35 -3.53 23.98
N ALA A 415 16.20 -3.18 23.01
CA ALA A 415 17.41 -2.36 23.23
C ALA A 415 17.09 -0.85 23.18
#